data_b3bc737a9b1610a282289be9da36ca57
#
_entry.id   b3bc737a9b1610a282289be9da36ca57
#
_cell.length_a   1.000
_cell.length_b   1.000
_cell.length_c   1.000
_cell.angle_alpha   90.00
_cell.angle_beta   90.00
_cell.angle_gamma   90.00
#
_symmetry.space_group_name_H-M   'P 1'
#
loop_
_entity.id
_entity.type
_entity.pdbx_description
1 polymer ?
#
loop_
_entity_poly.entity_id
_entity_poly.type
_entity_poly.pdbx_seq_one_letter_code
_entity_poly.pdbx_strand_id
1 'polypeptide(L)'
;MSEQAHPFLLDALYKRIPLAGERLVLGRAPDCAIVVAEPRVSRHHAELRRQDDGYLLADLGSTNGTHLNGHQLTQPLPLRDGDVIEVGSAQFVYHDPEATLDGGAFPHLVFDEAAGQLWVDRRPVPLSARQLALLRLLWARRGLPCSREEIARGVWPECPEHVYDYQIESLVRRLRQKVEPDPARPTVVLVVRGRGYRLSPLAFR
;
A
#
# COMPACT_ATOMS: atom_id res chain seq x y z
N MET A 1 25.18 -15.27 -14.90
CA MET A 1 24.98 -15.25 -13.45
C MET A 1 23.64 -14.55 -13.26
N SER A 2 22.57 -15.31 -12.99
CA SER A 2 21.24 -14.77 -12.78
C SER A 2 21.26 -13.96 -11.49
N GLU A 3 20.97 -12.66 -11.57
CA GLU A 3 20.73 -11.80 -10.43
C GLU A 3 19.47 -12.33 -9.74
N GLN A 4 19.65 -13.07 -8.65
CA GLN A 4 18.54 -13.56 -7.84
C GLN A 4 17.77 -12.33 -7.35
N ALA A 5 16.52 -12.25 -7.74
CA ALA A 5 15.65 -11.12 -7.40
C ALA A 5 15.25 -11.26 -5.93
N HIS A 6 16.03 -10.69 -5.03
CA HIS A 6 15.73 -10.68 -3.59
C HIS A 6 14.49 -9.86 -3.26
N PRO A 7 13.70 -10.26 -2.23
CA PRO A 7 12.64 -9.43 -1.68
C PRO A 7 13.12 -8.03 -1.29
N PHE A 8 12.25 -7.04 -1.37
CA PHE A 8 12.59 -5.66 -1.04
C PHE A 8 11.37 -4.89 -0.52
N LEU A 9 11.63 -3.78 0.16
CA LEU A 9 10.61 -2.79 0.47
C LEU A 9 10.68 -1.62 -0.51
N LEU A 10 9.52 -1.05 -0.84
CA LEU A 10 9.40 0.25 -1.50
C LEU A 10 8.90 1.27 -0.48
N ASP A 11 9.64 2.37 -0.29
CA ASP A 11 9.17 3.48 0.53
C ASP A 11 8.17 4.38 -0.22
N ALA A 12 7.68 5.42 0.44
CA ALA A 12 6.72 6.37 -0.13
C ALA A 12 7.26 7.17 -1.33
N LEU A 13 8.58 7.18 -1.55
CA LEU A 13 9.27 7.84 -2.67
C LEU A 13 9.71 6.84 -3.75
N TYR A 14 9.21 5.60 -3.69
CA TYR A 14 9.58 4.50 -4.60
C TYR A 14 11.05 4.06 -4.50
N LYS A 15 11.74 4.43 -3.43
CA LYS A 15 13.08 3.94 -3.20
C LYS A 15 13.03 2.46 -2.83
N ARG A 16 13.75 1.65 -3.60
CA ARG A 16 13.90 0.22 -3.33
C ARG A 16 14.90 0.01 -2.19
N ILE A 17 14.49 -0.72 -1.15
CA ILE A 17 15.31 -1.13 0.00
C ILE A 17 15.41 -2.66 -0.05
N PRO A 18 16.51 -3.23 -0.53
CA PRO A 18 16.67 -4.68 -0.64
C PRO A 18 16.69 -5.33 0.75
N LEU A 19 16.02 -6.47 0.87
CA LEU A 19 16.02 -7.27 2.09
C LEU A 19 17.05 -8.40 1.93
N ALA A 20 18.27 -8.15 2.42
CA ALA A 20 19.40 -9.07 2.31
C ALA A 20 19.91 -9.46 3.71
N GLY A 21 19.11 -10.21 4.47
CA GLY A 21 19.52 -10.64 5.81
C GLY A 21 18.48 -11.54 6.48
N GLU A 22 18.95 -12.38 7.41
CA GLU A 22 18.08 -13.27 8.18
C GLU A 22 17.17 -12.48 9.14
N ARG A 23 17.67 -11.36 9.63
CA ARG A 23 16.98 -10.49 10.58
C ARG A 23 17.29 -9.04 10.27
N LEU A 24 16.26 -8.27 9.96
CA LEU A 24 16.38 -6.84 9.64
C LEU A 24 15.48 -6.04 10.58
N VAL A 25 16.06 -5.10 11.32
CA VAL A 25 15.29 -4.24 12.22
C VAL A 25 14.95 -2.94 11.52
N LEU A 26 13.68 -2.54 11.65
CA LEU A 26 13.19 -1.22 11.26
C LEU A 26 13.08 -0.36 12.52
N GLY A 27 13.56 0.88 12.44
CA GLY A 27 13.44 1.77 13.58
C GLY A 27 14.13 3.11 13.35
N ARG A 28 14.04 3.98 14.36
CA ARG A 28 14.64 5.30 14.30
C ARG A 28 16.14 5.31 14.68
N ALA A 29 16.62 4.26 15.31
CA ALA A 29 18.02 4.19 15.71
C ALA A 29 18.94 3.97 14.50
N PRO A 30 20.14 4.56 14.51
CA PRO A 30 21.06 4.47 13.36
C PRO A 30 21.66 3.08 13.14
N ASP A 31 21.56 2.20 14.13
CA ASP A 31 21.98 0.79 14.07
C ASP A 31 20.91 -0.13 13.45
N CYS A 32 19.73 0.39 13.12
CA CYS A 32 18.72 -0.37 12.40
C CYS A 32 19.16 -0.62 10.95
N ALA A 33 18.83 -1.81 10.43
CA ALA A 33 19.03 -2.15 9.02
C ALA A 33 18.21 -1.24 8.10
N ILE A 34 17.02 -0.82 8.55
CA ILE A 34 16.14 0.12 7.86
C ILE A 34 15.86 1.28 8.80
N VAL A 35 16.59 2.38 8.59
CA VAL A 35 16.45 3.58 9.42
C VAL A 35 15.27 4.42 8.97
N VAL A 36 14.32 4.63 9.87
CA VAL A 36 13.13 5.48 9.64
C VAL A 36 13.25 6.72 10.53
N ALA A 37 13.72 7.82 9.95
CA ALA A 37 13.98 9.08 10.67
C ALA A 37 12.67 9.83 10.97
N GLU A 38 11.83 9.27 11.86
CA GLU A 38 10.56 9.86 12.25
C GLU A 38 10.35 9.77 13.77
N PRO A 39 9.90 10.87 14.44
CA PRO A 39 9.74 10.91 15.90
C PRO A 39 8.75 9.89 16.46
N ARG A 40 7.73 9.49 15.69
CA ARG A 40 6.73 8.48 16.08
C ARG A 40 7.21 7.04 15.95
N VAL A 41 8.39 6.83 15.37
CA VAL A 41 9.00 5.50 15.23
C VAL A 41 9.89 5.24 16.44
N SER A 42 9.72 4.08 17.08
CA SER A 42 10.57 3.63 18.19
C SER A 42 12.00 3.40 17.71
N ARG A 43 12.99 3.45 18.62
CA ARG A 43 14.40 3.21 18.27
C ARG A 43 14.57 1.88 17.51
N HIS A 44 14.03 0.80 18.06
CA HIS A 44 13.82 -0.48 17.37
C HIS A 44 12.31 -0.70 17.39
N HIS A 45 11.66 -0.66 16.22
CA HIS A 45 10.21 -0.59 16.12
C HIS A 45 9.60 -1.92 15.71
N ALA A 46 10.09 -2.46 14.62
CA ALA A 46 9.66 -3.73 14.06
C ALA A 46 10.85 -4.52 13.52
N GLU A 47 10.68 -5.81 13.29
CA GLU A 47 11.68 -6.62 12.63
C GLU A 47 11.08 -7.46 11.51
N LEU A 48 11.90 -7.69 10.51
CA LEU A 48 11.69 -8.66 9.46
C LEU A 48 12.62 -9.84 9.71
N ARG A 49 12.05 -11.04 9.82
CA ARG A 49 12.80 -12.30 9.94
C ARG A 49 12.61 -13.12 8.68
N ARG A 50 13.70 -13.54 8.06
CA ARG A 50 13.64 -14.41 6.90
C ARG A 50 13.06 -15.76 7.28
N GLN A 51 12.19 -16.28 6.40
CA GLN A 51 11.67 -17.64 6.41
C GLN A 51 11.89 -18.27 5.04
N ASP A 52 11.60 -19.57 4.92
CA ASP A 52 11.79 -20.31 3.66
C ASP A 52 11.06 -19.65 2.49
N ASP A 53 9.86 -19.11 2.70
CA ASP A 53 8.99 -18.51 1.68
C ASP A 53 8.84 -16.98 1.87
N GLY A 54 9.90 -16.23 2.21
CA GLY A 54 9.82 -14.78 2.32
C GLY A 54 10.21 -14.23 3.70
N TYR A 55 9.45 -13.28 4.23
CA TYR A 55 9.74 -12.62 5.51
C TYR A 55 8.53 -12.62 6.44
N LEU A 56 8.82 -12.78 7.75
CA LEU A 56 7.88 -12.60 8.84
C LEU A 56 8.05 -11.19 9.42
N LEU A 57 6.97 -10.44 9.57
CA LEU A 57 6.96 -9.13 10.24
C LEU A 57 6.54 -9.29 11.70
N ALA A 58 7.30 -8.71 12.62
CA ALA A 58 6.99 -8.67 14.05
C ALA A 58 7.16 -7.25 14.60
N ASP A 59 6.25 -6.83 15.48
CA ASP A 59 6.43 -5.62 16.28
C ASP A 59 7.35 -5.90 17.46
N LEU A 60 8.27 -4.98 17.78
CA LEU A 60 9.23 -5.12 18.87
C LEU A 60 8.78 -4.40 20.16
N GLY A 61 7.49 -4.32 20.41
CA GLY A 61 6.93 -3.58 21.54
C GLY A 61 7.00 -2.07 21.31
N SER A 62 6.71 -1.65 20.08
CA SER A 62 6.80 -0.24 19.70
C SER A 62 5.72 0.61 20.40
N THR A 63 6.00 1.90 20.59
CA THR A 63 5.10 2.82 21.30
C THR A 63 3.78 3.05 20.54
N ASN A 64 3.82 3.10 19.21
CA ASN A 64 2.66 3.40 18.39
C ASN A 64 2.13 2.18 17.63
N GLY A 65 2.75 1.01 17.78
CA GLY A 65 2.40 -0.22 17.08
C GLY A 65 2.82 -0.21 15.61
N THR A 66 3.09 -1.41 15.11
CA THR A 66 3.27 -1.69 13.68
C THR A 66 1.92 -2.05 13.08
N HIS A 67 1.63 -1.61 11.86
CA HIS A 67 0.41 -1.98 11.17
C HIS A 67 0.76 -2.70 9.86
N LEU A 68 -0.04 -3.70 9.54
CA LEU A 68 0.02 -4.44 8.30
C LEU A 68 -1.33 -4.29 7.58
N ASN A 69 -1.31 -3.69 6.38
CA ASN A 69 -2.52 -3.41 5.60
C ASN A 69 -3.59 -2.60 6.37
N GLY A 70 -3.15 -1.66 7.23
CA GLY A 70 -4.01 -0.82 8.06
C GLY A 70 -4.49 -1.46 9.36
N HIS A 71 -4.16 -2.73 9.64
CA HIS A 71 -4.49 -3.43 10.88
C HIS A 71 -3.27 -3.49 11.80
N GLN A 72 -3.49 -3.21 13.09
CA GLN A 72 -2.40 -3.29 14.07
C GLN A 72 -1.91 -4.72 14.22
N LEU A 73 -0.60 -4.91 14.18
CA LEU A 73 0.05 -6.20 14.34
C LEU A 73 0.03 -6.60 15.83
N THR A 74 -0.65 -7.68 16.17
CA THR A 74 -0.74 -8.21 17.54
C THR A 74 0.14 -9.45 17.74
N GLN A 75 0.54 -10.08 16.65
CA GLN A 75 1.43 -11.24 16.61
C GLN A 75 2.26 -11.19 15.32
N PRO A 76 3.39 -11.89 15.25
CA PRO A 76 4.16 -11.97 14.01
C PRO A 76 3.31 -12.57 12.87
N LEU A 77 3.38 -11.95 11.68
CA LEU A 77 2.67 -12.41 10.48
C LEU A 77 3.61 -12.54 9.30
N PRO A 78 3.47 -13.58 8.47
CA PRO A 78 4.20 -13.71 7.23
C PRO A 78 3.77 -12.60 6.26
N LEU A 79 4.76 -12.00 5.58
CA LEU A 79 4.51 -11.01 4.54
C LEU A 79 4.21 -11.68 3.21
N ARG A 80 3.33 -11.06 2.44
CA ARG A 80 2.99 -11.42 1.07
C ARG A 80 3.32 -10.29 0.13
N ASP A 81 3.62 -10.60 -1.13
CA ASP A 81 3.85 -9.58 -2.15
C ASP A 81 2.69 -8.57 -2.19
N GLY A 82 3.03 -7.29 -2.12
CA GLY A 82 2.07 -6.19 -2.05
C GLY A 82 1.63 -5.75 -0.66
N ASP A 83 2.01 -6.45 0.40
CA ASP A 83 1.67 -6.06 1.78
C ASP A 83 2.23 -4.68 2.13
N VAL A 84 1.41 -3.88 2.81
CA VAL A 84 1.76 -2.53 3.26
C VAL A 84 2.09 -2.53 4.74
N ILE A 85 3.32 -2.22 5.06
CA ILE A 85 3.84 -2.09 6.42
C ILE A 85 3.80 -0.62 6.82
N GLU A 86 3.21 -0.30 7.96
CA GLU A 86 3.17 1.06 8.50
C GLU A 86 3.86 1.11 9.86
N VAL A 87 4.83 2.00 10.00
CA VAL A 87 5.55 2.29 11.25
C VAL A 87 5.55 3.81 11.47
N GLY A 88 4.86 4.28 12.51
CA GLY A 88 4.62 5.71 12.67
C GLY A 88 3.80 6.28 11.51
N SER A 89 4.32 7.27 10.77
CA SER A 89 3.73 7.77 9.51
C SER A 89 4.42 7.23 8.26
N ALA A 90 5.50 6.46 8.43
CA ALA A 90 6.20 5.84 7.30
C ALA A 90 5.44 4.60 6.82
N GLN A 91 5.39 4.46 5.50
CA GLN A 91 4.78 3.31 4.83
C GLN A 91 5.78 2.66 3.88
N PHE A 92 5.77 1.33 3.89
CA PHE A 92 6.57 0.50 2.99
C PHE A 92 5.67 -0.53 2.33
N VAL A 93 5.93 -0.83 1.07
CA VAL A 93 5.30 -1.95 0.36
C VAL A 93 6.32 -3.07 0.27
N TYR A 94 5.97 -4.25 0.79
CA TYR A 94 6.79 -5.45 0.63
C TYR A 94 6.63 -6.00 -0.78
N HIS A 95 7.76 -6.36 -1.40
CA HIS A 95 7.78 -6.99 -2.70
C HIS A 95 8.68 -8.21 -2.69
N ASP A 96 8.12 -9.33 -3.15
CA ASP A 96 8.82 -10.59 -3.31
C ASP A 96 8.72 -11.05 -4.76
N PRO A 97 9.81 -10.89 -5.56
CA PRO A 97 9.81 -11.28 -6.97
C PRO A 97 9.74 -12.80 -7.21
N GLU A 98 10.07 -13.59 -6.21
CA GLU A 98 10.09 -15.06 -6.29
C GLU A 98 8.86 -15.69 -5.60
N ALA A 99 7.97 -14.89 -5.01
CA ALA A 99 6.74 -15.41 -4.41
C ALA A 99 5.96 -16.22 -5.43
N THR A 100 5.89 -17.52 -5.21
CA THR A 100 5.02 -18.39 -5.99
C THR A 100 3.58 -17.92 -5.78
N LEU A 101 2.84 -17.74 -6.88
CA LEU A 101 1.52 -17.10 -6.93
C LEU A 101 0.43 -17.97 -6.24
N ASP A 102 0.58 -18.24 -4.95
CA ASP A 102 -0.46 -18.85 -4.14
C ASP A 102 -1.32 -17.75 -3.48
N GLY A 103 -2.34 -17.34 -4.23
CA GLY A 103 -3.56 -16.74 -3.67
C GLY A 103 -3.50 -15.30 -3.16
N GLY A 104 -2.51 -14.46 -3.55
CA GLY A 104 -2.42 -13.07 -3.11
C GLY A 104 -1.65 -12.14 -4.03
N ALA A 105 -1.44 -12.52 -5.29
CA ALA A 105 -0.76 -11.68 -6.27
C ALA A 105 -1.47 -10.33 -6.40
N PHE A 106 -0.66 -9.24 -6.40
CA PHE A 106 -1.17 -7.93 -6.75
C PHE A 106 -1.82 -8.00 -8.12
N PRO A 107 -3.07 -7.55 -8.30
CA PRO A 107 -3.76 -7.69 -9.56
C PRO A 107 -3.07 -6.86 -10.64
N HIS A 108 -2.98 -7.41 -11.85
CA HIS A 108 -2.46 -6.68 -12.99
C HIS A 108 -3.49 -5.64 -13.46
N LEU A 109 -3.20 -4.36 -13.19
CA LEU A 109 -4.06 -3.26 -13.59
C LEU A 109 -3.54 -2.62 -14.88
N VAL A 110 -4.44 -2.45 -15.84
CA VAL A 110 -4.19 -1.65 -17.04
C VAL A 110 -5.28 -0.59 -17.13
N PHE A 111 -4.88 0.66 -17.08
CA PHE A 111 -5.82 1.78 -17.16
C PHE A 111 -5.54 2.64 -18.40
N ASP A 112 -6.47 2.62 -19.33
CA ASP A 112 -6.51 3.56 -20.46
C ASP A 112 -7.20 4.85 -20.00
N GLU A 113 -6.40 5.87 -19.70
CA GLU A 113 -6.90 7.17 -19.22
C GLU A 113 -7.75 7.88 -20.28
N ALA A 114 -7.42 7.72 -21.57
CA ALA A 114 -8.14 8.36 -22.68
C ALA A 114 -9.51 7.75 -22.87
N ALA A 115 -9.57 6.43 -22.91
CA ALA A 115 -10.83 5.69 -23.04
C ALA A 115 -11.62 5.63 -21.72
N GLY A 116 -10.97 5.87 -20.57
CA GLY A 116 -11.55 5.70 -19.24
C GLY A 116 -11.85 4.24 -18.90
N GLN A 117 -11.10 3.32 -19.50
CA GLN A 117 -11.30 1.89 -19.35
C GLN A 117 -10.26 1.28 -18.44
N LEU A 118 -10.70 0.52 -17.44
CA LEU A 118 -9.87 -0.27 -16.54
C LEU A 118 -9.97 -1.75 -16.87
N TRP A 119 -8.82 -2.43 -16.86
CA TRP A 119 -8.74 -3.90 -16.86
C TRP A 119 -8.03 -4.33 -15.57
N VAL A 120 -8.56 -5.38 -14.96
CA VAL A 120 -7.96 -6.07 -13.81
C VAL A 120 -7.77 -7.53 -14.21
N ASP A 121 -6.54 -8.02 -14.22
CA ASP A 121 -6.19 -9.38 -14.68
C ASP A 121 -6.77 -9.69 -16.08
N ARG A 122 -6.59 -8.75 -17.02
CA ARG A 122 -7.10 -8.79 -18.41
C ARG A 122 -8.64 -8.80 -18.55
N ARG A 123 -9.39 -8.57 -17.46
CA ARG A 123 -10.86 -8.47 -17.50
C ARG A 123 -11.26 -7.00 -17.44
N PRO A 124 -12.12 -6.54 -18.35
CA PRO A 124 -12.61 -5.17 -18.31
C PRO A 124 -13.50 -4.97 -17.09
N VAL A 125 -13.24 -3.89 -16.36
CA VAL A 125 -13.97 -3.55 -15.13
C VAL A 125 -14.80 -2.30 -15.37
N PRO A 126 -16.14 -2.41 -15.39
CA PRO A 126 -17.00 -1.25 -15.58
C PRO A 126 -16.97 -0.36 -14.33
N LEU A 127 -16.64 0.90 -14.51
CA LEU A 127 -16.62 1.90 -13.45
C LEU A 127 -17.78 2.88 -13.61
N SER A 128 -18.41 3.29 -12.49
CA SER A 128 -19.33 4.44 -12.52
C SER A 128 -18.52 5.73 -12.72
N ALA A 129 -19.19 6.82 -13.15
CA ALA A 129 -18.54 8.12 -13.37
C ALA A 129 -17.69 8.58 -12.15
N ARG A 130 -18.23 8.44 -10.93
CA ARG A 130 -17.51 8.80 -9.71
C ARG A 130 -16.35 7.85 -9.37
N GLN A 131 -16.49 6.55 -9.64
CA GLN A 131 -15.38 5.60 -9.47
C GLN A 131 -14.25 5.89 -10.48
N LEU A 132 -14.61 6.22 -11.71
CA LEU A 132 -13.63 6.60 -12.74
C LEU A 132 -12.93 7.91 -12.38
N ALA A 133 -13.65 8.92 -11.89
CA ALA A 133 -13.07 10.17 -11.43
C ALA A 133 -12.08 9.95 -10.27
N LEU A 134 -12.46 9.13 -9.28
CA LEU A 134 -11.57 8.76 -8.18
C LEU A 134 -10.32 8.02 -8.69
N LEU A 135 -10.50 7.03 -9.57
CA LEU A 135 -9.37 6.28 -10.14
C LEU A 135 -8.42 7.21 -10.90
N ARG A 136 -8.93 8.09 -11.78
CA ARG A 136 -8.12 9.07 -12.52
C ARG A 136 -7.32 9.96 -11.59
N LEU A 137 -7.95 10.48 -10.53
CA LEU A 137 -7.29 11.34 -9.55
C LEU A 137 -6.14 10.60 -8.86
N LEU A 138 -6.39 9.38 -8.36
CA LEU A 138 -5.39 8.57 -7.67
C LEU A 138 -4.29 8.10 -8.66
N TRP A 139 -4.66 7.79 -9.91
CA TRP A 139 -3.72 7.36 -10.95
C TRP A 139 -2.75 8.47 -11.33
N ALA A 140 -3.25 9.69 -11.55
CA ALA A 140 -2.44 10.87 -11.86
C ALA A 140 -1.42 11.22 -10.75
N ARG A 141 -1.70 10.85 -9.50
CA ARG A 141 -0.80 11.07 -8.36
C ARG A 141 0.34 10.06 -8.25
N ARG A 142 0.36 9.03 -9.09
CA ARG A 142 1.45 8.03 -9.15
C ARG A 142 1.85 7.49 -7.76
N GLY A 143 0.86 7.10 -6.94
CA GLY A 143 1.07 6.55 -5.60
C GLY A 143 1.24 7.58 -4.49
N LEU A 144 1.29 8.88 -4.78
CA LEU A 144 1.22 9.92 -3.76
C LEU A 144 -0.20 10.01 -3.17
N PRO A 145 -0.33 10.34 -1.88
CA PRO A 145 -1.64 10.48 -1.26
C PRO A 145 -2.46 11.62 -1.86
N CYS A 146 -3.76 11.38 -2.01
CA CYS A 146 -4.78 12.41 -2.23
C CYS A 146 -5.53 12.67 -0.94
N SER A 147 -5.63 13.91 -0.51
CA SER A 147 -6.41 14.27 0.67
C SER A 147 -7.91 14.09 0.41
N ARG A 148 -8.71 14.08 1.50
CA ARG A 148 -10.17 14.00 1.38
C ARG A 148 -10.73 15.21 0.63
N GLU A 149 -10.18 16.40 0.85
CA GLU A 149 -10.59 17.63 0.16
C GLU A 149 -10.24 17.59 -1.33
N GLU A 150 -9.07 17.04 -1.69
CA GLU A 150 -8.69 16.85 -3.11
C GLU A 150 -9.63 15.86 -3.79
N ILE A 151 -9.99 14.77 -3.09
CA ILE A 151 -10.94 13.77 -3.59
C ILE A 151 -12.34 14.40 -3.74
N ALA A 152 -12.81 15.16 -2.74
CA ALA A 152 -14.09 15.84 -2.82
C ALA A 152 -14.15 16.77 -4.03
N ARG A 153 -13.15 17.62 -4.24
CA ARG A 153 -13.06 18.55 -5.38
C ARG A 153 -12.98 17.81 -6.73
N GLY A 154 -12.22 16.73 -6.80
CA GLY A 154 -12.00 16.00 -8.06
C GLY A 154 -13.16 15.09 -8.46
N VAL A 155 -13.93 14.58 -7.50
CA VAL A 155 -15.01 13.61 -7.73
C VAL A 155 -16.41 14.23 -7.67
N TRP A 156 -16.58 15.31 -6.89
CA TRP A 156 -17.84 16.07 -6.76
C TRP A 156 -17.60 17.57 -7.02
N PRO A 157 -17.15 17.96 -8.22
CA PRO A 157 -16.84 19.35 -8.53
C PRO A 157 -18.06 20.29 -8.38
N GLU A 158 -19.28 19.72 -8.45
CA GLU A 158 -20.53 20.45 -8.31
C GLU A 158 -20.84 20.91 -6.88
N CYS A 159 -20.32 20.21 -5.85
CA CYS A 159 -20.61 20.53 -4.44
C CYS A 159 -19.53 19.98 -3.49
N PRO A 160 -18.24 20.34 -3.64
CA PRO A 160 -17.16 19.74 -2.87
C PRO A 160 -17.25 20.00 -1.36
N GLU A 161 -17.79 21.13 -0.93
CA GLU A 161 -17.99 21.49 0.47
C GLU A 161 -19.09 20.69 1.19
N HIS A 162 -19.93 19.98 0.44
CA HIS A 162 -21.01 19.14 0.99
C HIS A 162 -20.69 17.65 0.93
N VAL A 163 -19.41 17.29 0.68
CA VAL A 163 -18.96 15.90 0.65
C VAL A 163 -18.49 15.49 2.04
N TYR A 164 -19.20 14.55 2.64
CA TYR A 164 -18.86 13.99 3.94
C TYR A 164 -17.92 12.77 3.80
N ASP A 165 -17.12 12.52 4.84
CA ASP A 165 -16.15 11.43 4.88
C ASP A 165 -16.76 10.07 4.51
N TYR A 166 -17.96 9.76 5.00
CA TYR A 166 -18.64 8.48 4.71
C TYR A 166 -18.93 8.26 3.20
N GLN A 167 -19.11 9.35 2.43
CA GLN A 167 -19.34 9.28 0.98
C GLN A 167 -18.06 8.88 0.25
N ILE A 168 -16.92 9.45 0.67
CA ILE A 168 -15.59 9.10 0.16
C ILE A 168 -15.27 7.65 0.52
N GLU A 169 -15.45 7.27 1.78
CA GLU A 169 -15.23 5.91 2.26
C GLU A 169 -16.09 4.88 1.54
N SER A 170 -17.38 5.20 1.32
CA SER A 170 -18.28 4.34 0.56
C SER A 170 -17.87 4.20 -0.91
N LEU A 171 -17.36 5.28 -1.52
CA LEU A 171 -16.87 5.25 -2.89
C LEU A 171 -15.59 4.41 -3.00
N VAL A 172 -14.64 4.61 -2.08
CA VAL A 172 -13.41 3.82 -1.99
C VAL A 172 -13.74 2.34 -1.78
N ARG A 173 -14.62 2.01 -0.84
CA ARG A 173 -15.07 0.62 -0.62
C ARG A 173 -15.62 -0.02 -1.89
N ARG A 174 -16.48 0.71 -2.65
CA ARG A 174 -17.04 0.22 -3.90
C ARG A 174 -15.99 0.08 -5.02
N LEU A 175 -14.97 0.93 -5.04
CA LEU A 175 -13.85 0.78 -5.97
C LEU A 175 -13.02 -0.46 -5.60
N ARG A 176 -12.69 -0.65 -4.31
CA ARG A 176 -12.00 -1.83 -3.81
C ARG A 176 -12.69 -3.15 -4.20
N GLN A 177 -14.01 -3.21 -4.08
CA GLN A 177 -14.77 -4.41 -4.51
C GLN A 177 -14.54 -4.80 -5.97
N LYS A 178 -14.02 -3.89 -6.80
CA LYS A 178 -13.77 -4.11 -8.21
C LYS A 178 -12.31 -4.35 -8.57
N VAL A 179 -11.39 -3.80 -7.78
CA VAL A 179 -9.96 -3.81 -8.11
C VAL A 179 -9.11 -4.64 -7.16
N GLU A 180 -9.60 -4.93 -5.96
CA GLU A 180 -8.87 -5.72 -4.98
C GLU A 180 -9.14 -7.22 -5.15
N PRO A 181 -8.14 -8.08 -5.01
CA PRO A 181 -8.36 -9.53 -4.87
C PRO A 181 -9.18 -9.87 -3.63
N ASP A 182 -8.88 -9.18 -2.51
CA ASP A 182 -9.63 -9.25 -1.26
C ASP A 182 -9.95 -7.82 -0.77
N PRO A 183 -11.19 -7.35 -0.90
CA PRO A 183 -11.59 -6.01 -0.44
C PRO A 183 -11.44 -5.79 1.09
N ALA A 184 -11.38 -6.85 1.89
CA ALA A 184 -11.14 -6.76 3.33
C ALA A 184 -9.66 -6.54 3.67
N ARG A 185 -8.77 -6.90 2.73
CA ARG A 185 -7.32 -6.71 2.82
C ARG A 185 -6.81 -5.93 1.60
N PRO A 186 -7.11 -4.63 1.52
CA PRO A 186 -6.80 -3.84 0.34
C PRO A 186 -5.29 -3.70 0.12
N THR A 187 -4.85 -3.97 -1.11
CA THR A 187 -3.47 -3.84 -1.57
C THR A 187 -3.33 -2.82 -2.70
N VAL A 188 -4.40 -2.51 -3.42
CA VAL A 188 -4.43 -1.58 -4.55
C VAL A 188 -4.75 -0.16 -4.11
N VAL A 189 -5.87 0.03 -3.39
CA VAL A 189 -6.33 1.34 -2.91
C VAL A 189 -6.07 1.45 -1.41
N LEU A 190 -5.02 2.15 -1.05
CA LEU A 190 -4.49 2.20 0.32
C LEU A 190 -4.97 3.45 1.05
N VAL A 191 -5.17 3.31 2.38
CA VAL A 191 -5.39 4.45 3.29
C VAL A 191 -4.04 4.99 3.74
N VAL A 192 -3.88 6.29 3.71
CA VAL A 192 -2.75 6.98 4.35
C VAL A 192 -3.30 7.79 5.51
N ARG A 193 -3.06 7.30 6.75
CA ARG A 193 -3.62 7.91 7.96
C ARG A 193 -3.35 9.42 8.03
N GLY A 194 -4.40 10.20 8.25
CA GLY A 194 -4.32 11.65 8.30
C GLY A 194 -4.01 12.35 6.97
N ARG A 195 -3.86 11.61 5.85
CA ARG A 195 -3.50 12.16 4.55
C ARG A 195 -4.44 11.76 3.40
N GLY A 196 -5.35 10.81 3.63
CA GLY A 196 -6.35 10.38 2.64
C GLY A 196 -6.07 9.01 2.02
N TYR A 197 -6.10 8.92 0.69
CA TYR A 197 -5.98 7.66 -0.05
C TYR A 197 -4.93 7.76 -1.15
N ARG A 198 -4.34 6.61 -1.53
CA ARG A 198 -3.44 6.48 -2.68
C ARG A 198 -3.65 5.16 -3.41
N LEU A 199 -3.19 5.07 -4.63
CA LEU A 199 -2.93 3.77 -5.24
C LEU A 199 -1.60 3.20 -4.76
N SER A 200 -1.52 1.89 -4.69
CA SER A 200 -0.25 1.19 -4.48
C SER A 200 0.72 1.55 -5.60
N PRO A 201 2.03 1.73 -5.30
CA PRO A 201 3.05 1.84 -6.32
C PRO A 201 3.06 0.69 -7.33
N LEU A 202 2.64 -0.49 -6.89
CA LEU A 202 2.56 -1.70 -7.72
C LEU A 202 1.49 -1.60 -8.83
N ALA A 203 0.53 -0.67 -8.71
CA ALA A 203 -0.49 -0.45 -9.74
C ALA A 203 0.05 0.13 -11.06
N PHE A 204 1.32 0.59 -11.07
CA PHE A 204 1.94 1.29 -12.22
C PHE A 204 3.03 0.46 -12.91
N ARG A 205 3.00 -0.85 -12.77
CA ARG A 205 3.93 -1.80 -13.43
C ARG A 205 3.55 -2.09 -14.86
#